data_e975bade26adb269d2494da19329a998
#
_entry.id   e975bade26adb269d2494da19329a998
#
_cell.length_a   1.000
_cell.length_b   1.000
_cell.length_c   1.000
_cell.angle_alpha   90.00
_cell.angle_beta   90.00
_cell.angle_gamma   90.00
#
_symmetry.space_group_name_H-M   'P 1'
#
loop_
_entity.id
_entity.type
_entity.pdbx_description
1 polymer ?
#
loop_
_entity_poly.entity_id
_entity_poly.type
_entity_poly.pdbx_seq_one_letter_code
_entity_poly.pdbx_strand_id
1 'polypeptide(L)'
;TLTWTGPGGITRTYETTTDADGKYKFENLLPGEYKVSVDPETLLKAEPLLDVLTHDPSGDVAAKSVVSEDVKKDAAKLADAFKLTANLTLTGEKNQNLDQDWGFGISADTAILKAITTPDEEAQESFEFTPGQRVTYTLTLTNNGPGAATGVKASDELPSGVSFVEAQGDGTYDAATGVWDLSGLTLAKGDVKKIAITVTVTGEGAGKLVTNVARITHQDQAGDDPTNNESSASFKGGFNLGGTIYRDSDASYSKSDSEQRFKGVTVALLNKDGTPVLDAEGNPMTATTDEKGAYQFVGLAPASYRVVIVDPDKGDLAGLIPTQAYTGKGATEAAVTITDASVQGV
;
A
#
# COMPACT_ATOMS: atom_id res chain seq x y z
N THR A 1 37.03 14.94 -22.82
CA THR A 1 37.62 15.40 -24.08
C THR A 1 37.05 16.79 -24.47
N LEU A 2 37.82 17.59 -25.15
CA LEU A 2 37.43 18.89 -25.74
C LEU A 2 37.76 18.90 -27.23
N THR A 3 36.76 19.08 -28.07
CA THR A 3 36.94 19.16 -29.52
C THR A 3 36.72 20.61 -30.00
N TRP A 4 37.72 21.19 -30.65
CA TRP A 4 37.65 22.48 -31.33
C TRP A 4 37.40 22.27 -32.81
N THR A 5 36.51 23.08 -33.37
CA THR A 5 36.29 23.15 -34.81
C THR A 5 36.65 24.55 -35.31
N GLY A 6 37.71 24.62 -36.12
CA GLY A 6 38.20 25.85 -36.68
C GLY A 6 37.74 26.11 -38.11
N PRO A 7 38.22 27.23 -38.71
CA PRO A 7 37.93 27.58 -40.10
C PRO A 7 38.29 26.46 -41.07
N GLY A 8 37.44 26.20 -42.05
CA GLY A 8 37.61 25.12 -43.03
C GLY A 8 37.31 23.72 -42.51
N GLY A 9 36.67 23.59 -41.35
CA GLY A 9 36.30 22.28 -40.79
C GLY A 9 37.44 21.51 -40.09
N ILE A 10 38.57 22.19 -39.81
CA ILE A 10 39.70 21.60 -39.12
C ILE A 10 39.30 21.34 -37.66
N THR A 11 39.45 20.12 -37.18
CA THR A 11 39.16 19.75 -35.78
C THR A 11 40.46 19.47 -35.00
N ARG A 12 40.48 19.86 -33.74
CA ARG A 12 41.51 19.49 -32.77
C ARG A 12 40.84 18.95 -31.50
N THR A 13 41.39 17.86 -30.99
CA THR A 13 40.91 17.26 -29.77
C THR A 13 41.95 17.37 -28.66
N TYR A 14 41.50 17.79 -27.50
CA TYR A 14 42.28 17.89 -26.28
C TYR A 14 41.68 16.91 -25.24
N GLU A 15 42.52 16.31 -24.44
CA GLU A 15 42.09 15.37 -23.38
C GLU A 15 42.61 15.85 -22.02
N THR A 16 41.83 15.65 -21.00
CA THR A 16 42.19 15.86 -19.60
C THR A 16 41.48 14.86 -18.74
N THR A 17 41.94 14.69 -17.50
CA THR A 17 41.26 13.90 -16.48
C THR A 17 40.93 14.79 -15.30
N THR A 18 39.90 14.41 -14.53
CA THR A 18 39.60 15.08 -13.27
C THR A 18 40.64 14.80 -12.23
N ASP A 19 40.92 15.78 -11.37
CA ASP A 19 41.73 15.61 -10.18
C ASP A 19 40.96 14.90 -9.04
N ALA A 20 41.58 14.83 -7.86
CA ALA A 20 40.96 14.20 -6.69
C ALA A 20 39.71 14.95 -6.18
N ASP A 21 39.56 16.22 -6.51
CA ASP A 21 38.39 17.04 -6.20
C ASP A 21 37.34 17.04 -7.32
N GLY A 22 37.52 16.20 -8.35
CA GLY A 22 36.64 16.12 -9.51
C GLY A 22 36.80 17.27 -10.52
N LYS A 23 37.81 18.14 -10.34
CA LYS A 23 38.02 19.31 -11.21
C LYS A 23 38.82 18.93 -12.45
N TYR A 24 38.45 19.53 -13.57
CA TYR A 24 39.19 19.40 -14.83
C TYR A 24 39.46 20.77 -15.44
N LYS A 25 40.47 20.86 -16.31
CA LYS A 25 40.88 22.11 -16.96
C LYS A 25 41.46 21.86 -18.33
N PHE A 26 41.16 22.74 -19.28
CA PHE A 26 41.81 22.86 -20.55
C PHE A 26 42.43 24.26 -20.62
N GLU A 27 43.68 24.39 -21.05
CA GLU A 27 44.41 25.64 -21.07
C GLU A 27 44.92 25.95 -22.47
N ASN A 28 45.29 27.22 -22.69
CA ASN A 28 45.87 27.74 -23.95
C ASN A 28 44.98 27.49 -25.18
N LEU A 29 43.68 27.63 -25.00
CA LEU A 29 42.70 27.47 -26.06
C LEU A 29 42.63 28.73 -26.94
N LEU A 30 42.40 28.53 -28.22
CA LEU A 30 42.16 29.62 -29.19
C LEU A 30 40.68 30.05 -29.12
N PRO A 31 40.35 31.29 -29.51
CA PRO A 31 38.95 31.62 -29.73
C PRO A 31 38.30 30.72 -30.78
N GLY A 32 37.06 30.31 -30.54
CA GLY A 32 36.31 29.43 -31.46
C GLY A 32 35.22 28.63 -30.78
N GLU A 33 34.59 27.78 -31.57
CA GLU A 33 33.56 26.86 -31.12
C GLU A 33 34.21 25.59 -30.60
N TYR A 34 33.72 25.14 -29.46
CA TYR A 34 34.18 23.93 -28.78
C TYR A 34 33.00 23.02 -28.41
N LYS A 35 33.27 21.72 -28.44
CA LYS A 35 32.41 20.71 -27.85
C LYS A 35 33.21 20.02 -26.75
N VAL A 36 32.78 20.18 -25.50
CA VAL A 36 33.32 19.43 -24.38
C VAL A 36 32.46 18.18 -24.13
N SER A 37 33.08 17.07 -23.81
CA SER A 37 32.36 15.80 -23.51
C SER A 37 33.07 15.02 -22.42
N VAL A 38 32.26 14.40 -21.57
CA VAL A 38 32.73 13.31 -20.68
C VAL A 38 32.88 12.05 -21.52
N ASP A 39 33.96 11.30 -21.30
CA ASP A 39 34.20 10.03 -21.99
C ASP A 39 33.23 8.94 -21.48
N PRO A 40 32.29 8.50 -22.32
CA PRO A 40 31.32 7.46 -21.90
C PRO A 40 31.96 6.11 -21.63
N GLU A 41 33.12 5.80 -22.24
CA GLU A 41 33.83 4.56 -21.97
C GLU A 41 34.39 4.49 -20.55
N THR A 42 34.70 5.66 -19.96
CA THR A 42 35.09 5.73 -18.56
C THR A 42 33.94 5.37 -17.64
N LEU A 43 32.72 5.78 -17.97
CA LEU A 43 31.51 5.41 -17.21
C LEU A 43 31.18 3.93 -17.38
N LEU A 44 31.31 3.36 -18.58
CA LEU A 44 31.11 1.95 -18.85
C LEU A 44 32.06 1.04 -18.03
N LYS A 45 33.27 1.50 -17.77
CA LYS A 45 34.25 0.75 -16.95
C LYS A 45 33.94 0.81 -15.46
N ALA A 46 33.08 1.71 -15.04
CA ALA A 46 32.63 1.87 -13.65
C ALA A 46 31.36 1.06 -13.37
N GLU A 47 31.26 -0.19 -13.89
CA GLU A 47 30.05 -1.03 -13.86
C GLU A 47 29.23 -0.98 -12.55
N PRO A 48 29.82 -1.04 -11.33
CA PRO A 48 29.02 -0.92 -10.12
C PRO A 48 28.34 0.43 -9.93
N LEU A 49 28.85 1.49 -10.61
CA LEU A 49 28.32 2.84 -10.51
C LEU A 49 27.23 3.13 -11.55
N LEU A 50 27.18 2.41 -12.67
CA LEU A 50 26.17 2.61 -13.71
C LEU A 50 24.74 2.33 -13.25
N ASP A 51 24.60 1.43 -12.28
CA ASP A 51 23.30 1.12 -11.66
C ASP A 51 22.82 2.23 -10.71
N VAL A 52 23.69 3.14 -10.32
CA VAL A 52 23.44 4.16 -9.29
C VAL A 52 23.52 5.60 -9.81
N LEU A 53 23.96 5.80 -11.06
CA LEU A 53 24.18 7.14 -11.60
C LEU A 53 22.90 7.74 -12.16
N THR A 54 22.58 8.95 -11.72
CA THR A 54 21.63 9.85 -12.36
C THR A 54 22.35 11.16 -12.72
N HIS A 55 22.11 11.69 -13.90
CA HIS A 55 22.69 12.96 -14.33
C HIS A 55 21.62 13.89 -14.92
N ASP A 56 21.61 15.11 -14.45
CA ASP A 56 20.86 16.20 -15.06
C ASP A 56 21.73 17.45 -15.23
N PRO A 57 22.13 17.79 -16.48
CA PRO A 57 22.96 18.96 -16.74
C PRO A 57 22.20 20.27 -16.56
N SER A 58 20.88 20.27 -16.43
CA SER A 58 20.07 21.49 -16.22
C SER A 58 19.93 21.85 -14.74
N GLY A 59 20.38 20.99 -13.83
CA GLY A 59 20.15 21.17 -12.39
C GLY A 59 18.71 20.93 -11.95
N ASP A 60 17.86 20.45 -12.85
CA ASP A 60 16.44 20.14 -12.56
C ASP A 60 16.32 18.67 -12.13
N VAL A 61 16.05 18.45 -10.86
CA VAL A 61 15.96 17.13 -10.22
C VAL A 61 14.82 16.24 -10.74
N ALA A 62 14.06 16.70 -11.72
CA ALA A 62 12.86 16.01 -12.21
C ALA A 62 13.11 14.98 -13.32
N ALA A 63 14.30 14.93 -13.93
CA ALA A 63 14.59 13.98 -15.01
C ALA A 63 15.17 12.68 -14.47
N LYS A 64 14.32 11.81 -13.97
CA LYS A 64 14.65 10.49 -13.44
C LYS A 64 14.63 9.47 -14.56
N SER A 65 15.75 8.88 -14.91
CA SER A 65 15.79 7.71 -15.79
C SER A 65 16.64 6.63 -15.14
N VAL A 66 16.01 5.55 -14.75
CA VAL A 66 16.73 4.29 -14.58
C VAL A 66 17.31 3.94 -15.93
N VAL A 67 18.63 3.88 -16.01
CA VAL A 67 19.32 3.56 -17.26
C VAL A 67 19.02 2.11 -17.63
N SER A 68 18.36 1.87 -18.75
CA SER A 68 18.03 0.54 -19.20
C SER A 68 19.30 -0.29 -19.50
N GLU A 69 19.21 -1.62 -19.40
CA GLU A 69 20.34 -2.52 -19.61
C GLU A 69 20.99 -2.42 -21.01
N ASP A 70 20.25 -2.00 -22.01
CA ASP A 70 20.77 -1.78 -23.35
C ASP A 70 21.55 -0.46 -23.47
N VAL A 71 21.19 0.55 -22.69
CA VAL A 71 21.93 1.80 -22.58
C VAL A 71 23.22 1.62 -21.79
N LYS A 72 23.23 0.85 -20.73
CA LYS A 72 24.43 0.55 -19.92
C LYS A 72 25.54 -0.19 -20.69
N LYS A 73 25.20 -0.80 -21.82
CA LYS A 73 26.16 -1.57 -22.65
C LYS A 73 26.60 -0.84 -23.92
N ASP A 74 26.15 0.38 -24.15
CA ASP A 74 26.39 1.14 -25.36
C ASP A 74 26.84 2.57 -25.03
N ALA A 75 28.12 2.87 -25.29
CA ALA A 75 28.72 4.16 -24.99
C ALA A 75 27.98 5.35 -25.65
N ALA A 76 27.47 5.18 -26.86
CA ALA A 76 26.75 6.24 -27.57
C ALA A 76 25.39 6.50 -26.93
N LYS A 77 24.65 5.45 -26.56
CA LYS A 77 23.38 5.56 -25.87
C LYS A 77 23.57 6.14 -24.45
N LEU A 78 24.66 5.76 -23.78
CA LEU A 78 25.00 6.31 -22.47
C LEU A 78 25.30 7.80 -22.56
N ALA A 79 26.10 8.22 -23.57
CA ALA A 79 26.42 9.62 -23.81
C ALA A 79 25.18 10.48 -24.09
N ASP A 80 24.19 9.93 -24.79
CA ASP A 80 22.93 10.62 -25.08
C ASP A 80 22.03 10.67 -23.84
N ALA A 81 21.85 9.57 -23.14
CA ALA A 81 21.03 9.46 -21.94
C ALA A 81 21.48 10.42 -20.82
N PHE A 82 22.79 10.53 -20.63
CA PHE A 82 23.37 11.43 -19.62
C PHE A 82 23.75 12.81 -20.15
N LYS A 83 23.45 13.13 -21.42
CA LYS A 83 23.82 14.43 -22.05
C LYS A 83 25.28 14.81 -21.77
N LEU A 84 26.19 13.87 -21.97
CA LEU A 84 27.61 13.99 -21.64
C LEU A 84 28.38 15.00 -22.51
N THR A 85 27.68 15.84 -23.25
CA THR A 85 28.29 16.83 -24.15
C THR A 85 27.69 18.21 -23.94
N ALA A 86 28.56 19.23 -23.97
CA ALA A 86 28.15 20.62 -23.99
C ALA A 86 28.91 21.38 -25.10
N ASN A 87 28.24 22.31 -25.73
CA ASN A 87 28.85 23.24 -26.71
C ASN A 87 29.14 24.56 -26.03
N LEU A 88 30.30 25.14 -26.32
CA LEU A 88 30.72 26.44 -25.79
C LEU A 88 31.50 27.22 -26.82
N THR A 89 31.45 28.56 -26.70
CA THR A 89 32.17 29.48 -27.57
C THR A 89 33.15 30.26 -26.71
N LEU A 90 34.42 30.27 -27.11
CA LEU A 90 35.44 31.18 -26.57
C LEU A 90 35.70 32.32 -27.53
N THR A 91 35.67 33.54 -27.03
CA THR A 91 36.00 34.76 -27.80
C THR A 91 37.22 35.42 -27.19
N GLY A 92 37.79 36.44 -27.93
CA GLY A 92 38.90 37.21 -27.40
C GLY A 92 38.59 38.01 -26.14
N GLU A 93 37.29 38.32 -25.92
CA GLU A 93 36.80 39.00 -24.72
C GLU A 93 36.32 38.02 -23.65
N LYS A 94 35.68 36.90 -24.05
CA LYS A 94 35.17 35.84 -23.16
C LYS A 94 36.06 34.60 -23.32
N ASN A 95 37.20 34.64 -22.65
CA ASN A 95 38.26 33.63 -22.78
C ASN A 95 38.25 32.52 -21.67
N GLN A 96 37.23 32.54 -20.85
CA GLN A 96 37.01 31.51 -19.80
C GLN A 96 35.55 31.11 -19.80
N ASN A 97 35.33 29.81 -19.57
CA ASN A 97 34.04 29.22 -19.21
C ASN A 97 34.31 28.27 -18.05
N LEU A 98 33.69 28.54 -16.92
CA LEU A 98 33.87 27.80 -15.66
C LEU A 98 32.62 27.03 -15.24
N ASP A 99 31.57 27.04 -16.11
CA ASP A 99 30.23 26.59 -15.74
C ASP A 99 29.84 25.27 -16.45
N GLN A 100 30.83 24.48 -16.90
CA GLN A 100 30.57 23.19 -17.54
C GLN A 100 30.82 22.04 -16.54
N ASP A 101 29.91 21.90 -15.60
CA ASP A 101 29.96 20.88 -14.57
C ASP A 101 29.00 19.73 -14.88
N TRP A 102 29.39 18.52 -14.53
CA TRP A 102 28.53 17.33 -14.52
C TRP A 102 28.48 16.74 -13.13
N GLY A 103 27.29 16.70 -12.54
CA GLY A 103 27.04 16.03 -11.28
C GLY A 103 26.44 14.65 -11.52
N PHE A 104 26.96 13.65 -10.82
CA PHE A 104 26.40 12.29 -10.82
C PHE A 104 25.95 11.95 -9.42
N GLY A 105 24.69 11.57 -9.28
CA GLY A 105 24.10 11.17 -8.02
C GLY A 105 23.87 9.66 -7.95
N ILE A 106 23.73 9.15 -6.73
CA ILE A 106 23.36 7.76 -6.50
C ILE A 106 21.84 7.68 -6.47
N SER A 107 21.26 6.75 -7.25
CA SER A 107 19.82 6.48 -7.23
C SER A 107 19.47 5.46 -6.15
N ALA A 108 18.27 5.55 -5.63
CA ALA A 108 17.66 4.55 -4.77
C ALA A 108 16.18 4.39 -5.13
N ASP A 109 15.63 3.21 -4.92
CA ASP A 109 14.22 2.89 -5.13
C ASP A 109 13.67 2.24 -3.88
N THR A 110 12.79 2.93 -3.18
CA THR A 110 12.11 2.38 -2.01
C THR A 110 10.69 1.95 -2.35
N ALA A 111 10.31 0.78 -1.91
CA ALA A 111 8.98 0.21 -2.10
C ALA A 111 8.27 0.03 -0.77
N ILE A 112 6.96 0.21 -0.74
CA ILE A 112 6.15 -0.02 0.45
C ILE A 112 5.09 -1.10 0.20
N LEU A 113 4.94 -2.01 1.17
CA LEU A 113 3.86 -2.99 1.22
C LEU A 113 3.10 -2.82 2.53
N LYS A 114 1.77 -2.81 2.45
CA LYS A 114 0.86 -2.78 3.60
C LYS A 114 0.02 -4.04 3.63
N ALA A 115 -0.06 -4.66 4.80
CA ALA A 115 -0.90 -5.83 5.03
C ALA A 115 -1.61 -5.73 6.38
N ILE A 116 -2.73 -6.43 6.52
CA ILE A 116 -3.33 -6.71 7.83
C ILE A 116 -2.69 -8.00 8.33
N THR A 117 -2.16 -7.97 9.55
CA THR A 117 -1.62 -9.15 10.22
C THR A 117 -2.54 -9.51 11.39
N THR A 118 -2.95 -10.76 11.46
CA THR A 118 -3.61 -11.33 12.63
C THR A 118 -2.56 -11.90 13.58
N PRO A 119 -2.87 -12.07 14.89
CA PRO A 119 -1.93 -12.66 15.84
C PRO A 119 -1.39 -14.04 15.41
N ASP A 120 -2.10 -14.75 14.54
CA ASP A 120 -1.75 -16.10 14.09
C ASP A 120 -1.04 -16.13 12.73
N GLU A 121 -0.63 -14.95 12.17
CA GLU A 121 0.12 -14.77 10.91
C GLU A 121 -0.46 -15.49 9.67
N GLU A 122 -1.68 -15.97 9.70
CA GLU A 122 -2.32 -16.56 8.53
C GLU A 122 -2.89 -15.45 7.63
N ALA A 123 -2.48 -15.46 6.36
CA ALA A 123 -3.05 -14.60 5.32
C ALA A 123 -4.50 -15.02 5.06
N GLN A 124 -5.46 -14.20 5.46
CA GLN A 124 -6.87 -14.40 5.15
C GLN A 124 -7.25 -13.55 3.95
N GLU A 125 -7.99 -14.13 3.00
CA GLU A 125 -8.47 -13.42 1.81
C GLU A 125 -9.55 -12.38 2.12
N SER A 126 -10.23 -12.50 3.28
CA SER A 126 -11.19 -11.51 3.76
C SER A 126 -11.10 -11.33 5.28
N PHE A 127 -10.93 -10.09 5.72
CA PHE A 127 -10.93 -9.75 7.13
C PHE A 127 -12.26 -9.10 7.51
N GLU A 128 -12.91 -9.64 8.53
CA GLU A 128 -14.11 -9.06 9.13
C GLU A 128 -13.85 -8.80 10.61
N PHE A 129 -14.08 -7.56 11.04
CA PHE A 129 -13.85 -7.14 12.42
C PHE A 129 -15.07 -6.43 12.98
N THR A 130 -15.42 -6.74 14.24
CA THR A 130 -16.45 -6.01 14.97
C THR A 130 -15.89 -4.80 15.70
N PRO A 131 -16.68 -3.73 15.91
CA PRO A 131 -16.26 -2.62 16.75
C PRO A 131 -15.75 -3.10 18.12
N GLY A 132 -14.64 -2.48 18.55
CA GLY A 132 -13.91 -2.87 19.76
C GLY A 132 -12.79 -3.89 19.52
N GLN A 133 -12.77 -4.60 18.40
CA GLN A 133 -11.66 -5.50 18.06
C GLN A 133 -10.44 -4.72 17.60
N ARG A 134 -9.25 -5.30 17.82
CA ARG A 134 -7.98 -4.75 17.36
C ARG A 134 -7.62 -5.30 15.99
N VAL A 135 -7.09 -4.43 15.16
CA VAL A 135 -6.52 -4.74 13.85
C VAL A 135 -5.10 -4.23 13.83
N THR A 136 -4.16 -5.01 13.34
CA THR A 136 -2.77 -4.58 13.17
C THR A 136 -2.45 -4.47 11.68
N TYR A 137 -2.07 -3.29 11.25
CA TYR A 137 -1.47 -3.05 9.93
C TYR A 137 0.03 -3.19 10.05
N THR A 138 0.64 -4.01 9.20
CA THR A 138 2.09 -4.08 9.05
C THR A 138 2.50 -3.37 7.77
N LEU A 139 3.33 -2.35 7.90
CA LEU A 139 4.00 -1.70 6.80
C LEU A 139 5.39 -2.30 6.67
N THR A 140 5.74 -2.71 5.47
CA THR A 140 7.08 -3.19 5.12
C THR A 140 7.65 -2.28 4.04
N LEU A 141 8.75 -1.62 4.34
CA LEU A 141 9.50 -0.79 3.42
C LEU A 141 10.78 -1.51 3.02
N THR A 142 11.06 -1.57 1.72
CA THR A 142 12.25 -2.22 1.16
C THR A 142 12.98 -1.24 0.25
N ASN A 143 14.31 -1.15 0.35
CA ASN A 143 15.10 -0.46 -0.65
C ASN A 143 15.51 -1.44 -1.76
N ASN A 144 14.87 -1.36 -2.92
CA ASN A 144 15.17 -2.16 -4.12
C ASN A 144 16.27 -1.52 -4.97
N GLY A 145 16.48 -0.20 -4.77
CA GLY A 145 17.36 0.60 -5.60
C GLY A 145 18.82 0.21 -5.50
N PRO A 146 19.64 0.57 -6.47
CA PRO A 146 21.04 0.16 -6.48
C PRO A 146 21.82 0.81 -5.33
N GLY A 147 21.51 2.04 -4.93
CA GLY A 147 22.17 2.77 -3.85
C GLY A 147 21.44 2.71 -2.52
N ALA A 148 22.10 3.20 -1.47
CA ALA A 148 21.47 3.36 -0.17
C ALA A 148 20.46 4.51 -0.18
N ALA A 149 19.31 4.31 0.47
CA ALA A 149 18.29 5.36 0.65
C ALA A 149 18.44 6.04 2.02
N THR A 150 18.32 7.36 2.04
CA THR A 150 18.29 8.20 3.24
C THR A 150 17.12 9.18 3.19
N GLY A 151 16.80 9.80 4.33
CA GLY A 151 15.69 10.76 4.41
C GLY A 151 14.31 10.15 4.20
N VAL A 152 14.18 8.82 4.25
CA VAL A 152 12.94 8.12 3.87
C VAL A 152 11.80 8.42 4.85
N LYS A 153 10.64 8.80 4.30
CA LYS A 153 9.38 8.99 5.03
C LYS A 153 8.22 8.38 4.26
N ALA A 154 7.27 7.85 5.01
CA ALA A 154 6.00 7.39 4.47
C ALA A 154 4.83 8.02 5.22
N SER A 155 3.67 8.13 4.57
CA SER A 155 2.41 8.50 5.21
C SER A 155 1.51 7.28 5.34
N ASP A 156 0.82 7.17 6.46
CA ASP A 156 -0.22 6.21 6.77
C ASP A 156 -1.27 6.90 7.64
N GLU A 157 -2.11 7.71 7.01
CA GLU A 157 -3.21 8.38 7.70
C GLU A 157 -4.32 7.38 7.97
N LEU A 158 -4.66 7.20 9.24
CA LEU A 158 -5.69 6.25 9.63
C LEU A 158 -7.06 6.70 9.11
N PRO A 159 -7.81 5.80 8.45
CA PRO A 159 -9.13 6.13 7.93
C PRO A 159 -10.17 6.28 9.05
N SER A 160 -11.31 6.91 8.73
CA SER A 160 -12.49 6.82 9.60
C SER A 160 -12.91 5.36 9.80
N GLY A 161 -13.41 5.02 10.96
CA GLY A 161 -13.78 3.64 11.31
C GLY A 161 -12.72 2.89 12.12
N VAL A 162 -11.56 3.52 12.41
CA VAL A 162 -10.56 3.01 13.34
C VAL A 162 -10.05 4.11 14.27
N SER A 163 -9.51 3.73 15.42
CA SER A 163 -8.78 4.60 16.35
C SER A 163 -7.42 4.00 16.66
N PHE A 164 -6.40 4.86 16.73
CA PHE A 164 -5.03 4.46 17.03
C PHE A 164 -4.90 3.87 18.45
N VAL A 165 -4.08 2.83 18.57
CA VAL A 165 -3.71 2.23 19.87
C VAL A 165 -2.22 2.38 20.13
N GLU A 166 -1.40 1.82 19.23
CA GLU A 166 0.07 1.82 19.36
C GLU A 166 0.74 1.58 18.02
N ALA A 167 2.03 1.93 17.93
CA ALA A 167 2.89 1.57 16.80
C ALA A 167 4.21 1.04 17.34
N GLN A 168 4.71 -0.07 16.77
CA GLN A 168 5.94 -0.73 17.19
C GLN A 168 6.74 -1.17 15.97
N GLY A 169 8.04 -0.88 15.95
CA GLY A 169 8.93 -1.29 14.86
C GLY A 169 10.07 -0.32 14.61
N ASP A 170 10.54 -0.27 13.36
CA ASP A 170 11.62 0.60 12.93
C ASP A 170 11.14 2.05 12.76
N GLY A 171 12.00 3.02 13.04
CA GLY A 171 11.69 4.45 12.90
C GLY A 171 10.72 4.97 13.96
N THR A 172 10.02 6.05 13.64
CA THR A 172 9.00 6.65 14.51
C THR A 172 7.70 6.89 13.75
N TYR A 173 6.56 6.69 14.41
CA TYR A 173 5.25 6.95 13.84
C TYR A 173 4.52 8.03 14.66
N ASP A 174 4.08 9.07 13.98
CA ASP A 174 3.23 10.11 14.56
C ASP A 174 1.76 9.85 14.19
N ALA A 175 0.99 9.39 15.14
CA ALA A 175 -0.43 9.07 14.92
C ALA A 175 -1.31 10.28 14.61
N ALA A 176 -0.89 11.51 14.95
CA ALA A 176 -1.65 12.72 14.65
C ALA A 176 -1.52 13.15 13.19
N THR A 177 -0.38 12.86 12.56
CA THR A 177 -0.07 13.23 11.17
C THR A 177 -0.04 12.03 10.23
N GLY A 178 -0.05 10.80 10.77
CA GLY A 178 0.12 9.57 9.99
C GLY A 178 1.52 9.39 9.39
N VAL A 179 2.53 10.11 9.86
CA VAL A 179 3.89 10.05 9.30
C VAL A 179 4.69 8.92 9.94
N TRP A 180 5.19 8.01 9.13
CA TRP A 180 6.26 7.08 9.50
C TRP A 180 7.61 7.63 9.05
N ASP A 181 8.43 8.05 10.01
CA ASP A 181 9.71 8.71 9.78
C ASP A 181 10.89 7.74 10.00
N LEU A 182 11.61 7.47 8.91
CA LEU A 182 12.82 6.66 8.85
C LEU A 182 14.06 7.51 8.51
N SER A 183 13.93 8.86 8.49
CA SER A 183 14.99 9.76 8.02
C SER A 183 16.29 9.68 8.83
N GLY A 184 16.22 9.18 10.06
CA GLY A 184 17.40 8.91 10.90
C GLY A 184 18.16 7.62 10.54
N LEU A 185 17.71 6.86 9.54
CA LEU A 185 18.27 5.59 9.12
C LEU A 185 18.88 5.71 7.71
N THR A 186 19.91 4.90 7.46
CA THR A 186 20.41 4.64 6.11
C THR A 186 20.02 3.22 5.73
N LEU A 187 19.26 3.07 4.65
CA LEU A 187 18.79 1.78 4.15
C LEU A 187 19.68 1.35 2.98
N ALA A 188 20.53 0.36 3.18
CA ALA A 188 21.28 -0.24 2.09
C ALA A 188 20.35 -0.96 1.10
N LYS A 189 20.85 -1.26 -0.11
CA LYS A 189 20.11 -2.10 -1.09
C LYS A 189 19.72 -3.43 -0.45
N GLY A 190 18.44 -3.78 -0.51
CA GLY A 190 17.88 -5.00 0.07
C GLY A 190 17.49 -4.89 1.54
N ASP A 191 17.76 -3.77 2.20
CA ASP A 191 17.30 -3.55 3.57
C ASP A 191 15.79 -3.47 3.64
N VAL A 192 15.25 -4.10 4.69
CA VAL A 192 13.81 -4.11 4.98
C VAL A 192 13.57 -3.48 6.34
N LYS A 193 12.64 -2.55 6.41
CA LYS A 193 12.14 -1.92 7.64
C LYS A 193 10.67 -2.20 7.81
N LYS A 194 10.26 -2.43 9.04
CA LYS A 194 8.86 -2.76 9.35
C LYS A 194 8.35 -1.96 10.55
N ILE A 195 7.07 -1.62 10.47
CA ILE A 195 6.31 -1.09 11.59
C ILE A 195 4.94 -1.77 11.65
N ALA A 196 4.52 -2.14 12.84
CA ALA A 196 3.17 -2.63 13.15
C ALA A 196 2.37 -1.50 13.79
N ILE A 197 1.26 -1.12 13.17
CA ILE A 197 0.34 -0.07 13.65
C ILE A 197 -0.94 -0.77 14.09
N THR A 198 -1.19 -0.80 15.38
CA THR A 198 -2.40 -1.40 15.97
C THR A 198 -3.47 -0.34 16.16
N VAL A 199 -4.67 -0.65 15.71
CA VAL A 199 -5.85 0.19 15.81
C VAL A 199 -7.01 -0.59 16.42
N THR A 200 -8.02 0.11 16.96
CA THR A 200 -9.31 -0.46 17.35
C THR A 200 -10.38 -0.06 16.33
N VAL A 201 -11.16 -1.02 15.88
CA VAL A 201 -12.32 -0.76 15.01
C VAL A 201 -13.37 0.03 15.77
N THR A 202 -13.88 1.12 15.19
CA THR A 202 -14.93 1.96 15.79
C THR A 202 -16.30 1.65 15.19
N GLY A 203 -17.38 2.13 15.82
CA GLY A 203 -18.73 2.00 15.28
C GLY A 203 -18.93 2.66 13.92
N GLU A 204 -18.12 3.67 13.56
CA GLU A 204 -18.19 4.32 12.24
C GLU A 204 -17.74 3.42 11.08
N GLY A 205 -16.93 2.40 11.37
CA GLY A 205 -16.49 1.39 10.41
C GLY A 205 -17.53 0.28 10.17
N ALA A 206 -18.58 0.21 11.00
CA ALA A 206 -19.55 -0.87 10.91
C ALA A 206 -20.37 -0.81 9.60
N GLY A 207 -20.47 -1.95 8.91
CA GLY A 207 -21.15 -2.10 7.62
C GLY A 207 -20.37 -1.51 6.44
N LYS A 208 -19.12 -1.07 6.62
CA LYS A 208 -18.32 -0.43 5.57
C LYS A 208 -17.04 -1.21 5.30
N LEU A 209 -16.55 -1.09 4.07
CA LEU A 209 -15.16 -1.44 3.75
C LEU A 209 -14.26 -0.31 4.28
N VAL A 210 -13.38 -0.64 5.21
CA VAL A 210 -12.39 0.29 5.78
C VAL A 210 -11.07 0.02 5.07
N THR A 211 -10.64 0.96 4.23
CA THR A 211 -9.38 0.89 3.48
C THR A 211 -8.37 1.87 4.08
N ASN A 212 -7.19 1.36 4.40
CA ASN A 212 -6.06 2.16 4.85
C ASN A 212 -4.94 2.10 3.81
N VAL A 213 -4.39 3.27 3.45
CA VAL A 213 -3.40 3.43 2.37
C VAL A 213 -2.12 4.00 2.95
N ALA A 214 -1.00 3.36 2.64
CA ALA A 214 0.33 3.86 2.94
C ALA A 214 1.05 4.33 1.67
N ARG A 215 1.82 5.43 1.75
CA ARG A 215 2.58 6.01 0.64
C ARG A 215 3.96 6.43 1.08
N ILE A 216 4.98 6.16 0.26
CA ILE A 216 6.28 6.81 0.40
C ILE A 216 6.11 8.27 -0.02
N THR A 217 6.54 9.20 0.84
CA THR A 217 6.37 10.63 0.63
C THR A 217 7.69 11.37 0.39
N HIS A 218 8.80 10.75 0.79
CA HIS A 218 10.12 11.34 0.63
C HIS A 218 11.23 10.29 0.67
N GLN A 219 12.25 10.49 -0.14
CA GLN A 219 13.62 9.97 -0.02
C GLN A 219 14.58 10.99 -0.64
N ASP A 220 15.83 11.04 -0.16
CA ASP A 220 16.82 12.02 -0.63
C ASP A 220 17.35 11.70 -2.03
N GLN A 221 17.40 10.41 -2.40
CA GLN A 221 17.96 9.97 -3.66
C GLN A 221 16.94 10.04 -4.79
N ALA A 222 17.43 10.34 -5.99
CA ALA A 222 16.64 10.26 -7.23
C ALA A 222 16.48 8.78 -7.69
N GLY A 223 15.69 8.54 -8.74
CA GLY A 223 15.57 7.25 -9.40
C GLY A 223 14.52 6.31 -8.81
N ASP A 224 13.66 6.82 -7.94
CA ASP A 224 12.55 6.09 -7.32
C ASP A 224 11.50 5.65 -8.36
N ASP A 225 11.03 4.42 -8.26
CA ASP A 225 9.91 3.93 -9.07
C ASP A 225 8.58 4.29 -8.38
N PRO A 226 7.81 5.25 -8.92
CA PRO A 226 6.58 5.67 -8.26
C PRO A 226 5.47 4.60 -8.26
N THR A 227 5.62 3.51 -9.02
CA THR A 227 4.59 2.46 -9.11
C THR A 227 4.55 1.53 -7.89
N ASN A 228 5.62 1.50 -7.08
CA ASN A 228 5.74 0.70 -5.87
C ASN A 228 5.66 1.52 -4.57
N ASN A 229 5.35 2.82 -4.69
CA ASN A 229 5.31 3.78 -3.59
C ASN A 229 3.98 3.84 -2.85
N GLU A 230 3.01 3.05 -3.23
CA GLU A 230 1.69 2.99 -2.60
C GLU A 230 1.26 1.56 -2.37
N SER A 231 0.67 1.31 -1.21
CA SER A 231 0.05 0.03 -0.87
C SER A 231 -1.12 0.24 0.06
N SER A 232 -2.14 -0.60 -0.04
CA SER A 232 -3.34 -0.51 0.79
C SER A 232 -3.73 -1.85 1.36
N ALA A 233 -4.43 -1.82 2.48
CA ALA A 233 -5.07 -2.97 3.08
C ALA A 233 -6.47 -2.60 3.56
N SER A 234 -7.42 -3.53 3.37
CA SER A 234 -8.83 -3.29 3.67
C SER A 234 -9.40 -4.40 4.55
N PHE A 235 -10.38 -4.04 5.37
CA PHE A 235 -11.23 -4.97 6.07
C PHE A 235 -12.68 -4.49 6.07
N LYS A 236 -13.63 -5.41 6.29
CA LYS A 236 -15.03 -5.05 6.49
C LYS A 236 -15.29 -4.92 8.00
N GLY A 237 -15.68 -3.74 8.45
CA GLY A 237 -16.13 -3.51 9.81
C GLY A 237 -17.60 -3.85 9.96
N GLY A 238 -18.02 -4.38 11.12
CA GLY A 238 -19.45 -4.59 11.35
C GLY A 238 -19.76 -5.39 12.58
N PHE A 239 -21.04 -5.39 12.93
CA PHE A 239 -21.59 -6.20 14.02
C PHE A 239 -22.05 -7.56 13.50
N ASN A 240 -22.11 -8.51 14.41
CA ASN A 240 -22.61 -9.84 14.12
C ASN A 240 -24.05 -9.99 14.66
N LEU A 241 -24.85 -10.73 13.93
CA LEU A 241 -26.20 -11.11 14.30
C LEU A 241 -26.34 -12.61 14.13
N GLY A 242 -26.62 -13.33 15.20
CA GLY A 242 -26.71 -14.79 15.13
C GLY A 242 -27.74 -15.39 16.08
N GLY A 243 -28.06 -16.66 15.83
CA GLY A 243 -29.03 -17.40 16.61
C GLY A 243 -28.90 -18.91 16.44
N THR A 244 -29.88 -19.63 16.92
CA THR A 244 -29.93 -21.09 16.84
C THR A 244 -31.36 -21.57 16.50
N ILE A 245 -31.47 -22.49 15.56
CA ILE A 245 -32.70 -23.16 15.22
C ILE A 245 -32.74 -24.52 15.97
N TYR A 246 -33.73 -24.70 16.79
CA TYR A 246 -33.87 -25.89 17.62
C TYR A 246 -35.32 -26.33 17.75
N ARG A 247 -35.55 -27.60 18.19
CA ARG A 247 -36.85 -28.14 18.48
C ARG A 247 -37.16 -27.91 19.97
N ASP A 248 -38.08 -26.99 20.25
CA ASP A 248 -38.60 -26.74 21.59
C ASP A 248 -39.57 -27.90 21.96
N SER A 249 -39.00 -28.94 22.55
CA SER A 249 -39.73 -30.22 22.82
C SER A 249 -40.56 -30.19 24.10
N ASP A 250 -40.27 -29.27 25.00
CA ASP A 250 -40.95 -29.11 26.28
C ASP A 250 -41.83 -27.84 26.37
N ALA A 251 -41.89 -27.10 25.27
CA ALA A 251 -42.62 -25.84 25.16
C ALA A 251 -42.19 -24.80 26.23
N SER A 252 -40.89 -24.84 26.60
CA SER A 252 -40.33 -23.91 27.59
C SER A 252 -40.05 -22.54 27.04
N TYR A 253 -40.05 -22.40 25.71
CA TYR A 253 -39.67 -21.18 24.98
C TYR A 253 -38.23 -20.72 25.25
N SER A 254 -37.36 -21.65 25.65
CA SER A 254 -35.97 -21.43 25.92
C SER A 254 -35.12 -22.62 25.45
N LYS A 255 -34.00 -22.29 24.81
CA LYS A 255 -33.06 -23.30 24.31
C LYS A 255 -32.40 -24.05 25.47
N SER A 256 -32.47 -25.40 25.46
CA SER A 256 -31.74 -26.25 26.37
C SER A 256 -30.74 -27.16 25.64
N ASP A 257 -29.79 -27.76 26.37
CA ASP A 257 -28.76 -28.63 25.77
C ASP A 257 -29.32 -29.97 25.30
N SER A 258 -30.46 -30.41 25.86
CA SER A 258 -31.14 -31.67 25.51
C SER A 258 -32.00 -31.57 24.26
N GLU A 259 -32.22 -30.39 23.72
CA GLU A 259 -33.08 -30.17 22.57
C GLU A 259 -32.37 -30.41 21.26
N GLN A 260 -33.11 -30.97 20.30
CA GLN A 260 -32.62 -31.24 18.96
C GLN A 260 -32.26 -29.92 18.25
N ARG A 261 -31.11 -29.90 17.62
CA ARG A 261 -30.65 -28.80 16.75
C ARG A 261 -30.94 -29.13 15.30
N PHE A 262 -31.34 -28.11 14.52
CA PHE A 262 -31.59 -28.28 13.10
C PHE A 262 -30.42 -27.76 12.29
N LYS A 263 -29.70 -28.68 11.63
CA LYS A 263 -28.65 -28.38 10.67
C LYS A 263 -29.23 -28.11 9.28
N GLY A 264 -28.61 -27.27 8.48
CA GLY A 264 -28.97 -27.06 7.07
C GLY A 264 -30.21 -26.22 6.84
N VAL A 265 -30.71 -25.56 7.88
CA VAL A 265 -31.82 -24.59 7.75
C VAL A 265 -31.28 -23.28 7.22
N THR A 266 -31.86 -22.78 6.13
CA THR A 266 -31.50 -21.47 5.58
C THR A 266 -32.31 -20.38 6.25
N VAL A 267 -31.61 -19.34 6.68
CA VAL A 267 -32.21 -18.08 7.17
C VAL A 267 -31.79 -16.93 6.27
N ALA A 268 -32.66 -15.96 6.07
CA ALA A 268 -32.42 -14.76 5.27
C ALA A 268 -32.44 -13.52 6.16
N LEU A 269 -31.62 -12.55 5.83
CA LEU A 269 -31.59 -11.24 6.48
C LEU A 269 -32.29 -10.20 5.64
N LEU A 270 -33.28 -9.54 6.25
CA LEU A 270 -34.05 -8.47 5.62
C LEU A 270 -33.87 -7.15 6.37
N ASN A 271 -33.99 -6.06 5.67
CA ASN A 271 -34.17 -4.73 6.24
C ASN A 271 -35.50 -4.65 7.00
N LYS A 272 -35.68 -3.63 7.83
CA LYS A 272 -36.93 -3.37 8.56
C LYS A 272 -38.16 -3.32 7.65
N ASP A 273 -38.03 -2.84 6.44
CA ASP A 273 -39.10 -2.71 5.44
C ASP A 273 -39.39 -4.04 4.68
N GLY A 274 -38.63 -5.10 4.96
CA GLY A 274 -38.78 -6.42 4.33
C GLY A 274 -38.00 -6.60 3.03
N THR A 275 -37.22 -5.62 2.59
CA THR A 275 -36.30 -5.79 1.46
C THR A 275 -35.08 -6.62 1.89
N PRO A 276 -34.50 -7.45 0.99
CA PRO A 276 -33.26 -8.18 1.33
C PRO A 276 -32.11 -7.25 1.68
N VAL A 277 -31.34 -7.63 2.71
CA VAL A 277 -29.99 -7.08 2.89
C VAL A 277 -29.08 -7.75 1.87
N LEU A 278 -28.28 -6.97 1.17
CA LEU A 278 -27.38 -7.47 0.13
C LEU A 278 -25.95 -7.57 0.66
N ASP A 279 -25.22 -8.60 0.19
CA ASP A 279 -23.77 -8.73 0.37
C ASP A 279 -23.01 -7.74 -0.54
N ALA A 280 -21.67 -7.82 -0.53
CA ALA A 280 -20.81 -6.95 -1.34
C ALA A 280 -20.97 -7.21 -2.86
N GLU A 281 -21.39 -8.41 -3.24
CA GLU A 281 -21.63 -8.84 -4.62
C GLU A 281 -23.06 -8.52 -5.10
N GLY A 282 -23.91 -7.98 -4.21
CA GLY A 282 -25.29 -7.61 -4.52
C GLY A 282 -26.30 -8.77 -4.40
N ASN A 283 -25.92 -9.89 -3.79
CA ASN A 283 -26.82 -11.01 -3.52
C ASN A 283 -27.53 -10.86 -2.17
N PRO A 284 -28.73 -11.41 -1.99
CA PRO A 284 -29.39 -11.47 -0.70
C PRO A 284 -28.55 -12.20 0.37
N MET A 285 -28.32 -11.58 1.51
CA MET A 285 -27.61 -12.20 2.62
C MET A 285 -28.41 -13.34 3.21
N THR A 286 -27.86 -14.54 3.16
CA THR A 286 -28.41 -15.75 3.76
C THR A 286 -27.35 -16.46 4.61
N ALA A 287 -27.78 -17.22 5.61
CA ALA A 287 -26.92 -18.10 6.39
C ALA A 287 -27.58 -19.47 6.51
N THR A 288 -26.75 -20.51 6.63
CA THR A 288 -27.23 -21.88 6.82
C THR A 288 -26.78 -22.39 8.17
N THR A 289 -27.66 -23.01 8.93
CA THR A 289 -27.34 -23.51 10.27
C THR A 289 -26.34 -24.68 10.24
N ASP A 290 -25.39 -24.64 11.16
CA ASP A 290 -24.37 -25.67 11.38
C ASP A 290 -24.88 -26.91 12.13
N GLU A 291 -23.97 -27.83 12.52
CA GLU A 291 -24.23 -29.02 13.31
C GLU A 291 -24.89 -28.73 14.67
N LYS A 292 -24.70 -27.53 15.19
CA LYS A 292 -25.26 -27.06 16.46
C LYS A 292 -26.55 -26.25 16.25
N GLY A 293 -27.08 -26.23 15.04
CA GLY A 293 -28.24 -25.43 14.65
C GLY A 293 -27.95 -23.91 14.65
N ALA A 294 -26.70 -23.50 14.76
CA ALA A 294 -26.31 -22.09 14.85
C ALA A 294 -26.15 -21.47 13.47
N TYR A 295 -26.56 -20.21 13.34
CA TYR A 295 -26.33 -19.37 12.16
C TYR A 295 -25.76 -18.01 12.58
N GLN A 296 -25.07 -17.33 11.66
CA GLN A 296 -24.53 -16.00 11.89
C GLN A 296 -24.50 -15.19 10.60
N PHE A 297 -24.88 -13.91 10.71
CA PHE A 297 -24.60 -12.85 9.76
C PHE A 297 -23.52 -11.95 10.33
N VAL A 298 -22.59 -11.52 9.50
CA VAL A 298 -21.39 -10.76 9.91
C VAL A 298 -21.30 -9.45 9.14
N GLY A 299 -20.55 -8.50 9.68
CA GLY A 299 -20.27 -7.23 8.99
C GLY A 299 -21.48 -6.31 8.85
N LEU A 300 -22.43 -6.34 9.78
CA LEU A 300 -23.68 -5.56 9.71
C LEU A 300 -23.49 -4.16 10.27
N ALA A 301 -24.13 -3.18 9.63
CA ALA A 301 -24.26 -1.81 10.16
C ALA A 301 -25.25 -1.75 11.33
N PRO A 302 -25.16 -0.75 12.22
CA PRO A 302 -26.24 -0.45 13.16
C PRO A 302 -27.54 -0.15 12.40
N ALA A 303 -28.54 -0.99 12.58
CA ALA A 303 -29.85 -0.85 11.96
C ALA A 303 -30.85 -1.82 12.59
N SER A 304 -32.14 -1.69 12.22
CA SER A 304 -33.17 -2.69 12.51
C SER A 304 -33.28 -3.68 11.37
N TYR A 305 -33.18 -4.94 11.69
CA TYR A 305 -33.21 -6.07 10.76
C TYR A 305 -34.36 -7.02 11.09
N ARG A 306 -34.66 -7.89 10.14
CA ARG A 306 -35.56 -9.04 10.32
C ARG A 306 -34.80 -10.29 9.86
N VAL A 307 -34.77 -11.31 10.71
CA VAL A 307 -34.26 -12.66 10.38
C VAL A 307 -35.46 -13.53 10.07
N VAL A 308 -35.44 -14.18 8.92
CA VAL A 308 -36.55 -15.00 8.43
C VAL A 308 -36.06 -16.38 8.08
N ILE A 309 -36.75 -17.43 8.52
CA ILE A 309 -36.50 -18.80 8.07
C ILE A 309 -37.01 -18.95 6.65
N VAL A 310 -36.14 -19.38 5.74
CA VAL A 310 -36.51 -19.66 4.35
C VAL A 310 -37.14 -21.04 4.27
N ASP A 311 -38.29 -21.16 3.59
CA ASP A 311 -39.01 -22.41 3.40
C ASP A 311 -39.31 -23.19 4.70
N PRO A 312 -39.98 -22.59 5.70
CA PRO A 312 -40.20 -23.22 7.02
C PRO A 312 -41.04 -24.52 6.96
N ASP A 313 -41.74 -24.75 5.86
CA ASP A 313 -42.59 -25.94 5.65
C ASP A 313 -41.84 -27.09 4.94
N LYS A 314 -40.52 -26.95 4.75
CA LYS A 314 -39.70 -27.95 4.07
C LYS A 314 -38.64 -28.60 4.98
N GLY A 315 -38.11 -29.75 4.54
CA GLY A 315 -37.03 -30.45 5.23
C GLY A 315 -37.42 -30.86 6.67
N ASP A 316 -36.48 -30.74 7.58
CA ASP A 316 -36.64 -31.14 8.98
C ASP A 316 -37.60 -30.24 9.76
N LEU A 317 -38.00 -29.09 9.21
CA LEU A 317 -38.99 -28.20 9.81
C LEU A 317 -40.43 -28.52 9.37
N ALA A 318 -40.62 -29.37 8.36
CA ALA A 318 -41.94 -29.71 7.83
C ALA A 318 -42.89 -30.26 8.92
N GLY A 319 -44.05 -29.63 9.06
CA GLY A 319 -45.06 -29.99 10.04
C GLY A 319 -44.76 -29.53 11.47
N LEU A 320 -43.68 -28.80 11.72
CA LEU A 320 -43.42 -28.14 12.99
C LEU A 320 -44.12 -26.77 13.06
N ILE A 321 -44.51 -26.38 14.24
CA ILE A 321 -45.11 -25.08 14.52
C ILE A 321 -44.09 -24.25 15.29
N PRO A 322 -43.77 -23.01 14.84
CA PRO A 322 -42.87 -22.14 15.58
C PRO A 322 -43.38 -21.86 16.99
N THR A 323 -42.57 -22.10 18.00
CA THR A 323 -42.93 -21.86 19.40
C THR A 323 -42.51 -20.51 19.90
N GLN A 324 -41.34 -20.03 19.41
CA GLN A 324 -40.80 -18.73 19.78
C GLN A 324 -39.99 -18.11 18.64
N ALA A 325 -40.10 -16.78 18.49
CA ALA A 325 -39.11 -15.93 17.87
C ALA A 325 -38.57 -14.95 18.91
N TYR A 326 -37.43 -14.32 18.64
CA TYR A 326 -36.73 -13.40 19.55
C TYR A 326 -37.67 -12.36 20.21
N THR A 327 -38.62 -11.84 19.49
CA THR A 327 -39.53 -10.77 19.92
C THR A 327 -40.97 -11.22 20.12
N GLY A 328 -41.30 -12.52 19.93
CA GLY A 328 -42.66 -13.00 20.04
C GLY A 328 -42.80 -14.52 19.87
N LYS A 329 -43.97 -15.04 20.16
CA LYS A 329 -44.30 -16.46 20.04
C LYS A 329 -44.89 -16.78 18.68
N GLY A 330 -44.58 -17.94 18.13
CA GLY A 330 -45.24 -18.50 16.96
C GLY A 330 -44.88 -17.84 15.62
N ALA A 331 -43.74 -17.20 15.51
CA ALA A 331 -43.31 -16.57 14.26
C ALA A 331 -42.08 -17.27 13.65
N THR A 332 -42.04 -17.33 12.31
CA THR A 332 -40.87 -17.75 11.52
C THR A 332 -39.92 -16.59 11.25
N GLU A 333 -40.15 -15.48 11.91
CA GLU A 333 -39.45 -14.21 11.73
C GLU A 333 -39.15 -13.56 13.08
N ALA A 334 -37.95 -13.01 13.22
CA ALA A 334 -37.51 -12.23 14.37
C ALA A 334 -37.05 -10.83 13.94
N ALA A 335 -37.62 -9.79 14.57
CA ALA A 335 -37.13 -8.42 14.42
C ALA A 335 -36.03 -8.13 15.46
N VAL A 336 -34.93 -7.55 15.03
CA VAL A 336 -33.78 -7.23 15.87
C VAL A 336 -33.19 -5.88 15.51
N THR A 337 -32.70 -5.16 16.51
CA THR A 337 -32.00 -3.89 16.28
C THR A 337 -30.57 -4.00 16.78
N ILE A 338 -29.63 -3.74 15.91
CA ILE A 338 -28.20 -3.58 16.22
C ILE A 338 -27.96 -2.08 16.45
N THR A 339 -27.45 -1.70 17.61
CA THR A 339 -27.09 -0.33 17.95
C THR A 339 -25.58 -0.14 18.07
N ASP A 340 -24.97 -0.84 19.02
CA ASP A 340 -23.57 -0.66 19.43
C ASP A 340 -22.86 -1.98 19.81
N ALA A 341 -23.55 -3.11 19.67
CA ALA A 341 -23.02 -4.42 19.96
C ALA A 341 -23.60 -5.50 19.05
N SER A 342 -22.86 -6.59 18.84
CA SER A 342 -23.35 -7.79 18.16
C SER A 342 -24.49 -8.43 18.97
N VAL A 343 -25.48 -8.98 18.27
CA VAL A 343 -26.64 -9.62 18.87
C VAL A 343 -26.58 -11.12 18.62
N GLN A 344 -26.77 -11.90 19.70
CA GLN A 344 -26.81 -13.36 19.66
C GLN A 344 -28.11 -13.87 20.28
N GLY A 345 -28.57 -15.06 19.86
CA GLY A 345 -29.77 -15.69 20.38
C GLY A 345 -31.06 -15.23 19.72
N VAL A 346 -30.98 -14.76 18.49
CA VAL A 346 -32.12 -14.36 17.65
C VAL A 346 -32.79 -15.58 17.01
#